data_7202ce8690d04b47bf3317b5db8c512e
#
_entry.id   7202ce8690d04b47bf3317b5db8c512e
#
_cell.length_a   1.000
_cell.length_b   1.000
_cell.length_c   1.000
_cell.angle_alpha   90.00
_cell.angle_beta   90.00
_cell.angle_gamma   90.00
#
_symmetry.space_group_name_H-M   'P 1'
#
loop_
_entity.id
_entity.type
_entity.pdbx_description
1 polymer ?
#
loop_
_entity_poly.entity_id
_entity_poly.type
_entity_poly.pdbx_seq_one_letter_code
_entity_poly.pdbx_strand_id
1 'polypeptide(L)' 'MATNISDQEPVLVLNDKQYIISELEPQAQYCVGQMNFIQGNINKAQEELDRQTMAYNGFQTKLVGMLEEPDTEVPLQG' A
#
# COMPACT_ATOMS: atom_id res chain seq x y z
N MET A 1 -29.56 -25.02 -1.35
CA MET A 1 -29.09 -24.79 -1.38
C MET A 1 -27.98 -24.17 -1.18
N ALA A 2 -27.17 -24.52 -1.12
CA ALA A 2 -25.87 -23.98 -0.90
C ALA A 2 -25.52 -22.92 -1.87
N THR A 3 -26.37 -22.57 -2.65
CA THR A 3 -26.05 -21.69 -3.72
C THR A 3 -25.64 -20.31 -3.24
N ASN A 4 -26.06 -19.93 -2.05
CA ASN A 4 -25.75 -18.60 -1.62
C ASN A 4 -24.56 -18.49 -0.74
N ILE A 5 -23.88 -19.57 -0.57
CA ILE A 5 -22.74 -19.55 0.31
C ILE A 5 -21.68 -18.59 -0.20
N SER A 6 -21.43 -18.61 -1.48
CA SER A 6 -20.37 -17.80 -2.02
C SER A 6 -20.65 -16.32 -1.86
N ASP A 7 -21.91 -15.93 -1.72
CA ASP A 7 -22.20 -14.52 -1.52
C ASP A 7 -21.81 -14.03 -0.14
N GLN A 8 -21.76 -14.93 0.81
CA GLN A 8 -21.51 -14.54 2.17
C GLN A 8 -20.19 -15.04 2.71
N GLU A 9 -19.61 -16.00 2.06
CA GLU A 9 -18.36 -16.55 2.52
C GLU A 9 -17.22 -15.85 1.84
N PRO A 10 -16.18 -15.51 2.59
CA PRO A 10 -15.01 -14.91 1.96
C PRO A 10 -14.37 -15.91 1.02
N VAL A 11 -13.94 -15.41 -0.10
CA VAL A 11 -13.25 -16.23 -1.07
C VAL A 11 -11.85 -15.67 -1.32
N LEU A 12 -10.98 -16.56 -1.71
CA LEU A 12 -9.62 -16.21 -2.07
C LEU A 12 -9.44 -16.49 -3.55
N VAL A 13 -8.90 -15.54 -4.28
CA VAL A 13 -8.64 -15.72 -5.70
C VAL A 13 -7.14 -15.81 -5.90
N LEU A 14 -6.70 -16.94 -6.42
CA LEU A 14 -5.29 -17.17 -6.69
C LEU A 14 -5.17 -17.84 -8.05
N ASN A 15 -4.31 -17.30 -8.89
CA ASN A 15 -4.03 -17.91 -10.18
C ASN A 15 -5.30 -18.20 -10.95
N ASP A 16 -6.24 -17.25 -10.92
CA ASP A 16 -7.50 -17.37 -11.64
C ASP A 16 -8.43 -18.42 -11.10
N LYS A 17 -8.20 -18.87 -9.87
CA LYS A 17 -9.07 -19.83 -9.23
C LYS A 17 -9.61 -19.23 -7.94
N GLN A 18 -10.84 -19.60 -7.63
CA GLN A 18 -11.51 -19.13 -6.43
C GLN A 18 -11.60 -20.25 -5.42
N TYR A 19 -11.30 -19.91 -4.18
CA TYR A 19 -11.38 -20.87 -3.09
C TYR A 19 -12.21 -20.24 -1.98
N ILE A 20 -13.09 -21.04 -1.39
CA ILE A 20 -13.81 -20.60 -0.20
C ILE A 20 -12.87 -20.81 0.97
N ILE A 21 -12.53 -19.72 1.65
CA ILE A 21 -11.48 -19.76 2.66
C ILE A 21 -11.84 -20.73 3.78
N SER A 22 -13.09 -20.76 4.21
CA SER A 22 -13.48 -21.62 5.30
C SER A 22 -13.35 -23.09 4.96
N GLU A 23 -13.24 -23.41 3.67
CA GLU A 23 -13.11 -24.82 3.25
C GLU A 23 -11.66 -25.22 3.04
N LEU A 24 -10.73 -24.31 3.23
CA LEU A 24 -9.34 -24.64 3.10
C LEU A 24 -8.87 -25.39 4.34
N GLU A 25 -7.81 -26.18 4.17
CA GLU A 25 -7.27 -26.85 5.33
C GLU A 25 -6.68 -25.82 6.29
N PRO A 26 -6.52 -26.18 7.55
CA PRO A 26 -6.11 -25.21 8.57
C PRO A 26 -4.81 -24.50 8.26
N GLN A 27 -3.85 -25.19 7.70
CA GLN A 27 -2.59 -24.52 7.37
C GLN A 27 -2.77 -23.49 6.28
N ALA A 28 -3.63 -23.80 5.32
CA ALA A 28 -3.91 -22.82 4.25
C ALA A 28 -4.63 -21.63 4.81
N GLN A 29 -5.57 -21.86 5.74
CA GLN A 29 -6.28 -20.74 6.36
C GLN A 29 -5.32 -19.86 7.15
N TYR A 30 -4.34 -20.46 7.80
CA TYR A 30 -3.35 -19.70 8.51
C TYR A 30 -2.58 -18.80 7.55
N CYS A 31 -2.21 -19.33 6.40
CA CYS A 31 -1.49 -18.54 5.41
C CYS A 31 -2.33 -17.36 4.93
N VAL A 32 -3.62 -17.59 4.71
CA VAL A 32 -4.49 -16.49 4.29
C VAL A 32 -4.53 -15.42 5.36
N GLY A 33 -4.64 -15.85 6.62
CA GLY A 33 -4.65 -14.89 7.72
C GLY A 33 -3.38 -14.06 7.76
N GLN A 34 -2.23 -14.72 7.54
CA GLN A 34 -0.96 -14.01 7.54
C GLN A 34 -0.88 -13.03 6.37
N MET A 35 -1.37 -13.44 5.22
CA MET A 35 -1.36 -12.55 4.06
C MET A 35 -2.18 -11.30 4.32
N ASN A 36 -3.35 -11.48 4.93
CA ASN A 36 -4.21 -10.34 5.25
C ASN A 36 -3.56 -9.42 6.27
N PHE A 37 -2.93 -10.00 7.27
CA PHE A 37 -2.26 -9.21 8.28
C PHE A 37 -1.10 -8.42 7.68
N ILE A 38 -0.32 -9.08 6.84
CA ILE A 38 0.81 -8.42 6.20
C ILE A 38 0.32 -7.36 5.22
N GLN A 39 -0.76 -7.65 4.51
CA GLN A 39 -1.31 -6.66 3.60
C GLN A 39 -1.70 -5.39 4.34
N GLY A 40 -2.26 -5.54 5.54
CA GLY A 40 -2.57 -4.38 6.37
C GLY A 40 -1.33 -3.59 6.70
N ASN A 41 -0.22 -4.28 7.00
CA ASN A 41 1.03 -3.59 7.29
C ASN A 41 1.56 -2.86 6.06
N ILE A 42 1.43 -3.49 4.91
CA ILE A 42 1.85 -2.85 3.66
C ILE A 42 1.05 -1.58 3.44
N ASN A 43 -0.26 -1.65 3.66
CA ASN A 43 -1.11 -0.48 3.46
C ASN A 43 -0.72 0.65 4.39
N LYS A 44 -0.41 0.32 5.64
CA LYS A 44 0.01 1.35 6.59
C LYS A 44 1.34 1.95 6.20
N ALA A 45 2.25 1.12 5.73
CA ALA A 45 3.55 1.62 5.30
C ALA A 45 3.39 2.53 4.09
N GLN A 46 2.47 2.19 3.20
CA GLN A 46 2.22 3.00 2.03
C GLN A 46 1.68 4.37 2.44
N GLU A 47 0.76 4.39 3.40
CA GLU A 47 0.22 5.65 3.90
C GLU A 47 1.32 6.50 4.53
N GLU A 48 2.20 5.86 5.28
CA GLU A 48 3.28 6.60 5.90
C GLU A 48 4.24 7.15 4.85
N LEU A 49 4.52 6.35 3.83
CA LEU A 49 5.36 6.80 2.75
C LEU A 49 4.73 8.00 2.04
N ASP A 50 3.43 7.94 1.81
CA ASP A 50 2.74 9.05 1.17
C ASP A 50 2.85 10.32 2.00
N ARG A 51 2.67 10.20 3.32
CA ARG A 51 2.80 11.35 4.19
C ARG A 51 4.20 11.94 4.14
N GLN A 52 5.20 11.07 4.17
CA GLN A 52 6.58 11.54 4.12
C GLN A 52 6.89 12.20 2.78
N THR A 53 6.37 11.62 1.71
CA THR A 53 6.58 12.18 0.39
C THR A 53 5.94 13.57 0.27
N MET A 54 4.75 13.71 0.80
CA MET A 54 4.07 15.00 0.77
C MET A 54 4.85 16.04 1.58
N ALA A 55 5.36 15.63 2.73
CA ALA A 55 6.14 16.55 3.56
C ALA A 55 7.42 16.97 2.84
N TYR A 56 8.07 16.00 2.22
CA TYR A 56 9.30 16.30 1.47
C TYR A 56 8.99 17.31 0.35
N ASN A 57 7.94 17.03 -0.40
CA ASN A 57 7.59 17.91 -1.51
C ASN A 57 7.20 19.29 -1.02
N GLY A 58 6.51 19.35 0.11
CA GLY A 58 6.12 20.64 0.67
C GLY A 58 7.32 21.46 1.07
N PHE A 59 8.28 20.83 1.73
CA PHE A 59 9.49 21.54 2.12
C PHE A 59 10.34 21.91 0.91
N GLN A 60 10.36 21.05 -0.09
CA GLN A 60 11.10 21.35 -1.30
C GLN A 60 10.51 22.58 -1.99
N THR A 61 9.20 22.66 -2.09
CA THR A 61 8.55 23.82 -2.69
C THR A 61 8.88 25.08 -1.90
N LYS A 62 8.85 24.97 -0.58
CA LYS A 62 9.15 26.11 0.25
C LYS A 62 10.60 26.56 0.03
N LEU A 63 11.50 25.60 -0.03
CA LEU A 63 12.90 25.91 -0.25
C LEU A 63 13.13 26.57 -1.59
N VAL A 64 12.49 26.07 -2.63
CA VAL A 64 12.61 26.65 -3.95
C VAL A 64 12.18 28.13 -3.90
N GLY A 65 11.05 28.41 -3.22
CA GLY A 65 10.61 29.78 -3.10
C GLY A 65 11.63 30.65 -2.41
N MET A 66 12.29 30.11 -1.38
CA MET A 66 13.30 30.89 -0.68
C MET A 66 14.55 31.15 -1.52
N LEU A 67 14.88 30.19 -2.38
CA LEU A 67 16.11 30.26 -3.13
C LEU A 67 15.97 30.91 -4.49
N GLU A 68 14.80 31.37 -4.82
CA GLU A 68 14.62 32.00 -6.12
C GLU A 68 15.10 33.44 -6.15
N GLU A 69 15.84 33.83 -5.18
CA GLU A 69 16.48 35.12 -5.21
C GLU A 69 17.75 35.02 -6.03
N PRO A 70 17.99 35.99 -6.89
CA PRO A 70 19.15 35.88 -7.75
C PRO A 70 20.48 35.76 -7.00
N ASP A 71 20.53 36.30 -5.79
CA ASP A 71 21.78 36.30 -5.05
C ASP A 71 22.17 34.94 -4.53
N THR A 72 21.20 34.05 -4.39
CA THR A 72 21.49 32.74 -3.83
C THR A 72 21.80 31.70 -4.87
N GLU A 73 21.53 32.03 -6.10
CA GLU A 73 21.67 31.05 -7.16
C GLU A 73 23.13 30.90 -7.58
N VAL A 74 23.54 29.66 -7.72
CA VAL A 74 24.89 29.35 -8.17
C VAL A 74 24.78 28.66 -9.51
N PRO A 75 25.63 28.98 -10.47
CA PRO A 75 25.53 28.32 -11.77
C PRO A 75 25.74 26.84 -11.64
N LEU A 76 25.03 26.10 -12.44
CA LEU A 76 25.23 24.67 -12.50
C LEU A 76 26.59 24.38 -13.08
N GLN A 77 27.32 23.53 -12.40
CA GLN A 77 28.63 23.18 -12.87
C GLN A 77 28.55 21.87 -13.55
N GLY A 78 28.93 21.84 -14.74
CA GLY A 78 28.86 20.58 -15.47
C GLY A 78 29.88 19.61 -14.99
#